data_ac8ae4b1a9d363d376b99c53f1d01e8c
#
_entry.id   ac8ae4b1a9d363d376b99c53f1d01e8c
#
_cell.length_a   1.000
_cell.length_b   1.000
_cell.length_c   1.000
_cell.angle_alpha   90.00
_cell.angle_beta   90.00
_cell.angle_gamma   90.00
#
_symmetry.space_group_name_H-M   'P 1'
#
loop_
_entity.id
_entity.type
_entity.pdbx_description
1 polymer ?
#
loop_
_entity_poly.entity_id
_entity_poly.type
_entity_poly.pdbx_seq_one_letter_code
_entity_poly.pdbx_strand_id
1 'polypeptide(L)'
;SYYQKKEDEAAKAYLEKAVEKQQKDKEVYRFLIDLYDKDSDYEAISDLYDEIKDSSIQKLFQDYIVEAPVVEPEAGSYGEYPTITINSEDGADILYTLDGSSPKEDGMFYQEPFPIEKEGKYTLRAVCVDARGIYSKEVKVKYEIDLDVPDLPTASPASGAYTQPIKITIDVPVGCRAYYAWNANPGEQSTQYTEPFD
;
A
#
# COMPACT_ATOMS: atom_id res chain seq x y z
N SER A 1 -28.29 -9.46 28.12
CA SER A 1 -28.54 -10.67 28.93
C SER A 1 -28.02 -11.90 28.17
N TYR A 2 -27.78 -13.02 28.87
CA TYR A 2 -27.29 -14.27 28.23
C TYR A 2 -28.22 -14.77 27.09
N TYR A 3 -29.52 -14.66 27.29
CA TYR A 3 -30.54 -15.05 26.30
C TYR A 3 -30.44 -14.16 25.03
N GLN A 4 -30.28 -12.85 25.20
CA GLN A 4 -30.15 -11.92 24.08
C GLN A 4 -28.90 -12.25 23.23
N LYS A 5 -27.76 -12.49 23.86
CA LYS A 5 -26.53 -12.85 23.17
C LYS A 5 -26.69 -14.14 22.36
N LYS A 6 -27.40 -15.14 22.89
CA LYS A 6 -27.65 -16.41 22.17
C LYS A 6 -28.60 -16.23 20.99
N GLU A 7 -29.58 -15.31 21.09
CA GLU A 7 -30.46 -14.96 19.97
C GLU A 7 -29.70 -14.21 18.88
N ASP A 8 -28.82 -13.29 19.26
CA ASP A 8 -27.97 -12.52 18.32
C ASP A 8 -27.00 -13.45 17.56
N GLU A 9 -26.37 -14.41 18.24
CA GLU A 9 -25.50 -15.42 17.60
C GLU A 9 -26.27 -16.30 16.59
N ALA A 10 -27.48 -16.72 16.94
CA ALA A 10 -28.33 -17.48 16.04
C ALA A 10 -28.78 -16.67 14.83
N ALA A 11 -29.10 -15.39 15.03
CA ALA A 11 -29.46 -14.46 13.96
C ALA A 11 -28.29 -14.22 13.01
N LYS A 12 -27.07 -13.99 13.55
CA LYS A 12 -25.83 -13.88 12.76
C LYS A 12 -25.66 -15.08 11.83
N ALA A 13 -25.64 -16.28 12.40
CA ALA A 13 -25.42 -17.52 11.62
C ALA A 13 -26.48 -17.72 10.52
N TYR A 14 -27.70 -17.24 10.73
CA TYR A 14 -28.75 -17.30 9.70
C TYR A 14 -28.52 -16.28 8.58
N LEU A 15 -28.14 -15.04 8.93
CA LEU A 15 -27.87 -13.97 7.99
C LEU A 15 -26.61 -14.25 7.15
N GLU A 16 -25.55 -14.77 7.76
CA GLU A 16 -24.33 -15.22 7.06
C GLU A 16 -24.67 -16.25 5.97
N LYS A 17 -25.46 -17.26 6.29
CA LYS A 17 -25.95 -18.23 5.30
C LYS A 17 -26.80 -17.62 4.18
N ALA A 18 -27.54 -16.56 4.47
CA ALA A 18 -28.28 -15.82 3.46
C ALA A 18 -27.35 -15.06 2.51
N VAL A 19 -26.29 -14.45 3.05
CA VAL A 19 -25.24 -13.78 2.25
C VAL A 19 -24.48 -14.77 1.38
N GLU A 20 -24.06 -15.91 1.90
CA GLU A 20 -23.40 -16.99 1.13
C GLU A 20 -24.23 -17.43 -0.10
N LYS A 21 -25.57 -17.39 0.00
CA LYS A 21 -26.48 -17.68 -1.11
C LYS A 21 -26.66 -16.50 -2.08
N GLN A 22 -25.79 -15.50 -1.99
CA GLN A 22 -25.82 -14.28 -2.83
C GLN A 22 -27.14 -13.51 -2.74
N GLN A 23 -27.73 -13.45 -1.55
CA GLN A 23 -28.90 -12.61 -1.30
C GLN A 23 -28.56 -11.14 -1.59
N LYS A 24 -29.40 -10.46 -2.39
CA LYS A 24 -29.23 -9.05 -2.79
C LYS A 24 -30.06 -8.08 -1.94
N ASP A 25 -30.75 -8.60 -0.94
CA ASP A 25 -31.57 -7.77 -0.05
C ASP A 25 -30.66 -6.99 0.90
N LYS A 26 -30.67 -5.67 0.77
CA LYS A 26 -29.85 -4.77 1.60
C LYS A 26 -30.16 -4.87 3.10
N GLU A 27 -31.37 -5.24 3.47
CA GLU A 27 -31.75 -5.38 4.87
C GLU A 27 -31.00 -6.53 5.55
N VAL A 28 -30.70 -7.61 4.82
CA VAL A 28 -29.86 -8.70 5.30
C VAL A 28 -28.48 -8.19 5.71
N TYR A 29 -27.86 -7.36 4.87
CA TYR A 29 -26.54 -6.79 5.17
C TYR A 29 -26.59 -5.77 6.30
N ARG A 30 -27.62 -4.92 6.36
CA ARG A 30 -27.79 -3.96 7.47
C ARG A 30 -27.89 -4.66 8.82
N PHE A 31 -28.75 -5.67 8.92
CA PHE A 31 -28.88 -6.43 10.15
C PHE A 31 -27.60 -7.16 10.55
N LEU A 32 -26.87 -7.68 9.58
CA LEU A 32 -25.60 -8.36 9.85
C LEU A 32 -24.52 -7.36 10.29
N ILE A 33 -24.42 -6.19 9.65
CA ILE A 33 -23.54 -5.09 10.07
C ILE A 33 -23.89 -4.66 11.49
N ASP A 34 -25.17 -4.42 11.81
CA ASP A 34 -25.60 -4.00 13.14
C ASP A 34 -25.24 -5.01 14.23
N LEU A 35 -25.30 -6.31 13.91
CA LEU A 35 -24.92 -7.37 14.86
C LEU A 35 -23.41 -7.44 15.07
N TYR A 36 -22.61 -7.28 14.00
CA TYR A 36 -21.15 -7.21 14.11
C TYR A 36 -20.70 -5.95 14.86
N ASP A 37 -21.30 -4.79 14.55
CA ASP A 37 -20.99 -3.52 15.21
C ASP A 37 -21.30 -3.58 16.72
N LYS A 38 -22.42 -4.17 17.08
CA LYS A 38 -22.81 -4.39 18.48
C LYS A 38 -21.78 -5.21 19.27
N ASP A 39 -21.12 -6.14 18.60
CA ASP A 39 -20.06 -6.97 19.18
C ASP A 39 -18.67 -6.34 19.01
N SER A 40 -18.57 -5.19 18.33
CA SER A 40 -17.31 -4.55 17.90
C SER A 40 -16.43 -5.47 17.05
N ASP A 41 -17.07 -6.34 16.26
CA ASP A 41 -16.42 -7.28 15.35
C ASP A 41 -16.21 -6.63 13.98
N TYR A 42 -15.34 -5.63 13.96
CA TYR A 42 -15.06 -4.84 12.76
C TYR A 42 -14.27 -5.62 11.70
N GLU A 43 -13.57 -6.66 12.10
CA GLU A 43 -12.91 -7.57 11.18
C GLU A 43 -13.92 -8.33 10.32
N ALA A 44 -14.98 -8.87 10.94
CA ALA A 44 -16.06 -9.52 10.20
C ALA A 44 -16.82 -8.54 9.26
N ILE A 45 -16.94 -7.26 9.62
CA ILE A 45 -17.50 -6.24 8.74
C ILE A 45 -16.59 -6.01 7.53
N SER A 46 -15.27 -5.93 7.74
CA SER A 46 -14.29 -5.76 6.67
C SER A 46 -14.26 -6.95 5.73
N ASP A 47 -14.26 -8.16 6.26
CA ASP A 47 -14.30 -9.40 5.48
C ASP A 47 -15.58 -9.49 4.62
N LEU A 48 -16.72 -9.16 5.23
CA LEU A 48 -17.99 -9.11 4.51
C LEU A 48 -17.97 -8.09 3.38
N TYR A 49 -17.40 -6.90 3.60
CA TYR A 49 -17.26 -5.87 2.57
C TYR A 49 -16.42 -6.36 1.38
N ASP A 50 -15.33 -7.07 1.61
CA ASP A 50 -14.42 -7.54 0.56
C ASP A 50 -15.07 -8.60 -0.35
N GLU A 51 -16.04 -9.34 0.13
CA GLU A 51 -16.80 -10.31 -0.66
C GLU A 51 -17.87 -9.68 -1.57
N ILE A 52 -18.31 -8.45 -1.26
CA ILE A 52 -19.42 -7.79 -1.95
C ILE A 52 -18.93 -7.09 -3.22
N LYS A 53 -19.55 -7.44 -4.35
CA LYS A 53 -19.30 -6.80 -5.66
C LYS A 53 -20.34 -5.75 -6.04
N ASP A 54 -21.49 -5.75 -5.38
CA ASP A 54 -22.58 -4.81 -5.66
C ASP A 54 -22.32 -3.46 -4.97
N SER A 55 -22.02 -2.43 -5.76
CA SER A 55 -21.70 -1.09 -5.25
C SER A 55 -22.82 -0.46 -4.42
N SER A 56 -24.08 -0.89 -4.64
CA SER A 56 -25.21 -0.37 -3.87
C SER A 56 -25.30 -0.97 -2.47
N ILE A 57 -24.75 -2.17 -2.28
CA ILE A 57 -24.59 -2.83 -0.97
C ILE A 57 -23.31 -2.31 -0.30
N GLN A 58 -22.21 -2.18 -1.03
CA GLN A 58 -20.95 -1.61 -0.51
C GLN A 58 -21.14 -0.24 0.17
N LYS A 59 -22.09 0.56 -0.31
CA LYS A 59 -22.43 1.85 0.32
C LYS A 59 -22.95 1.75 1.75
N LEU A 60 -23.41 0.59 2.18
CA LEU A 60 -23.86 0.37 3.58
C LEU A 60 -22.69 0.32 4.56
N PHE A 61 -21.48 0.09 4.05
CA PHE A 61 -20.26 -0.08 4.86
C PHE A 61 -19.43 1.20 4.98
N GLN A 62 -19.87 2.33 4.41
CA GLN A 62 -19.07 3.56 4.35
C GLN A 62 -18.58 4.02 5.72
N ASP A 63 -19.39 3.85 6.76
CA ASP A 63 -19.04 4.24 8.13
C ASP A 63 -18.03 3.28 8.80
N TYR A 64 -17.69 2.17 8.14
CA TYR A 64 -16.78 1.14 8.63
C TYR A 64 -15.53 1.00 7.76
N ILE A 65 -15.34 1.89 6.79
CA ILE A 65 -14.16 1.91 5.93
C ILE A 65 -13.22 2.99 6.42
N VAL A 66 -12.00 2.59 6.72
CA VAL A 66 -10.87 3.49 6.98
C VAL A 66 -9.93 3.38 5.79
N GLU A 67 -9.57 4.50 5.18
CA GLU A 67 -8.66 4.52 4.04
C GLU A 67 -7.26 4.07 4.45
N ALA A 68 -6.62 3.32 3.55
CA ALA A 68 -5.26 2.83 3.79
C ALA A 68 -4.25 4.00 3.78
N PRO A 69 -3.18 3.93 4.57
CA PRO A 69 -2.18 4.99 4.59
C PRO A 69 -1.40 5.05 3.27
N VAL A 70 -0.94 6.26 2.94
CA VAL A 70 -0.02 6.48 1.81
C VAL A 70 1.40 6.57 2.35
N VAL A 71 2.31 5.78 1.81
CA VAL A 71 3.71 5.71 2.23
C VAL A 71 4.61 6.27 1.15
N GLU A 72 5.49 7.18 1.51
CA GLU A 72 6.51 7.77 0.65
C GLU A 72 7.89 7.62 1.32
N PRO A 73 8.94 7.41 0.51
CA PRO A 73 8.95 7.17 -0.93
C PRO A 73 8.40 5.78 -1.30
N GLU A 74 8.18 5.54 -2.60
CA GLU A 74 7.72 4.23 -3.11
C GLU A 74 8.73 3.10 -2.82
N ALA A 75 8.30 1.86 -3.03
CA ALA A 75 9.16 0.69 -2.91
C ALA A 75 10.35 0.77 -3.88
N GLY A 76 11.55 0.42 -3.43
CA GLY A 76 12.73 0.47 -4.30
C GLY A 76 14.05 0.23 -3.59
N SER A 77 15.12 0.33 -4.39
CA SER A 77 16.50 0.35 -3.90
C SER A 77 17.01 1.79 -3.89
N TYR A 78 17.65 2.17 -2.81
CA TYR A 78 18.10 3.53 -2.53
C TYR A 78 19.60 3.53 -2.21
N GLY A 79 20.34 4.42 -2.90
CA GLY A 79 21.76 4.70 -2.65
C GLY A 79 22.00 5.74 -1.56
N GLU A 80 20.95 6.16 -0.86
CA GLU A 80 20.98 7.08 0.28
C GLU A 80 19.95 6.66 1.31
N TYR A 81 20.02 7.21 2.52
CA TYR A 81 19.04 6.93 3.57
C TYR A 81 17.72 7.66 3.29
N PRO A 82 16.65 6.97 2.88
CA PRO A 82 15.37 7.62 2.62
C PRO A 82 14.70 8.05 3.92
N THR A 83 14.03 9.19 3.88
CA THR A 83 13.10 9.61 4.93
C THR A 83 11.71 9.07 4.60
N ILE A 84 11.15 8.29 5.50
CA ILE A 84 9.83 7.69 5.35
C ILE A 84 8.77 8.64 5.85
N THR A 85 7.79 8.93 5.02
CA THR A 85 6.58 9.68 5.35
C THR A 85 5.37 8.78 5.19
N ILE A 86 4.49 8.76 6.19
CA ILE A 86 3.25 7.98 6.14
C ILE A 86 2.08 8.95 6.39
N ASN A 87 1.13 9.00 5.47
CA ASN A 87 0.00 9.94 5.52
C ASN A 87 -1.31 9.17 5.64
N SER A 88 -2.24 9.71 6.43
CA SER A 88 -3.64 9.30 6.51
C SER A 88 -4.53 10.44 6.00
N GLU A 89 -5.47 10.14 5.09
CA GLU A 89 -6.38 11.17 4.56
C GLU A 89 -7.39 11.65 5.61
N ASP A 90 -7.85 10.76 6.49
CA ASP A 90 -8.90 11.05 7.48
C ASP A 90 -8.36 11.48 8.84
N GLY A 91 -7.04 11.64 8.98
CA GLY A 91 -6.42 11.94 10.28
C GLY A 91 -6.55 10.82 11.30
N ALA A 92 -6.77 9.57 10.83
CA ALA A 92 -6.74 8.38 11.66
C ALA A 92 -5.32 8.12 12.17
N ASP A 93 -5.21 7.46 13.32
CA ASP A 93 -3.92 7.02 13.84
C ASP A 93 -3.27 6.02 12.88
N ILE A 94 -1.96 6.08 12.73
CA ILE A 94 -1.20 5.18 11.87
C ILE A 94 -0.33 4.28 12.75
N LEU A 95 -0.43 2.97 12.53
CA LEU A 95 0.46 1.96 13.09
C LEU A 95 1.34 1.39 12.00
N TYR A 96 2.65 1.20 12.28
CA TYR A 96 3.57 0.66 11.31
C TYR A 96 4.63 -0.25 11.95
N THR A 97 5.22 -1.12 11.12
CA THR A 97 6.42 -1.91 11.42
C THR A 97 7.42 -1.76 10.27
N LEU A 98 8.71 -2.04 10.52
CA LEU A 98 9.77 -2.00 9.49
C LEU A 98 10.36 -3.37 9.18
N ASP A 99 10.07 -4.36 10.00
CA ASP A 99 10.59 -5.73 9.90
C ASP A 99 9.66 -6.70 9.18
N GLY A 100 8.47 -6.22 8.79
CA GLY A 100 7.44 -7.01 8.13
C GLY A 100 6.52 -7.77 9.09
N SER A 101 6.61 -7.56 10.40
CA SER A 101 5.63 -8.04 11.38
C SER A 101 4.27 -7.33 11.19
N SER A 102 3.22 -7.85 11.84
CA SER A 102 1.88 -7.28 11.74
C SER A 102 1.78 -5.93 12.46
N PRO A 103 1.41 -4.82 11.79
CA PRO A 103 1.25 -3.55 12.46
C PRO A 103 0.06 -3.51 13.44
N LYS A 104 -0.91 -4.44 13.31
CA LYS A 104 -2.01 -4.56 14.26
C LYS A 104 -1.57 -5.18 15.60
N GLU A 105 -0.51 -6.00 15.59
CA GLU A 105 -0.01 -6.72 16.76
C GLU A 105 1.20 -6.02 17.38
N ASP A 106 2.19 -5.66 16.54
CA ASP A 106 3.51 -5.17 16.96
C ASP A 106 3.78 -3.73 16.50
N GLY A 107 2.77 -3.04 15.95
CA GLY A 107 2.94 -1.72 15.33
C GLY A 107 3.27 -0.62 16.32
N MET A 108 4.15 0.27 15.88
CA MET A 108 4.44 1.55 16.54
C MET A 108 3.54 2.64 15.96
N PHE A 109 3.13 3.60 16.80
CA PHE A 109 2.41 4.78 16.32
C PHE A 109 3.35 5.68 15.51
N TYR A 110 2.95 6.01 14.29
CA TYR A 110 3.63 6.98 13.46
C TYR A 110 3.29 8.41 13.96
N GLN A 111 4.31 9.22 14.23
CA GLN A 111 4.15 10.58 14.73
C GLN A 111 4.71 11.61 13.76
N GLU A 112 5.86 11.32 13.15
CA GLU A 112 6.58 12.23 12.26
C GLU A 112 7.44 11.46 11.25
N PRO A 113 7.85 12.08 10.14
CA PRO A 113 8.77 11.46 9.20
C PRO A 113 10.08 11.03 9.86
N PHE A 114 10.55 9.82 9.52
CA PHE A 114 11.77 9.26 10.11
C PHE A 114 12.70 8.68 9.02
N PRO A 115 14.03 8.77 9.17
CA PRO A 115 14.97 8.16 8.24
C PRO A 115 15.14 6.66 8.52
N ILE A 116 15.41 5.88 7.47
CA ILE A 116 16.03 4.56 7.63
C ILE A 116 17.54 4.78 7.70
N GLU A 117 18.15 4.57 8.86
CA GLU A 117 19.52 4.98 9.14
C GLU A 117 20.58 3.88 8.91
N LYS A 118 20.20 2.72 8.38
CA LYS A 118 21.11 1.58 8.15
C LYS A 118 20.84 0.95 6.80
N GLU A 119 21.91 0.44 6.19
CA GLU A 119 21.81 -0.42 5.03
C GLU A 119 21.08 -1.73 5.38
N GLY A 120 20.44 -2.30 4.37
CA GLY A 120 19.72 -3.55 4.51
C GLY A 120 18.38 -3.58 3.78
N LYS A 121 17.64 -4.66 3.99
CA LYS A 121 16.31 -4.87 3.41
C LYS A 121 15.26 -4.70 4.49
N TYR A 122 14.29 -3.84 4.19
CA TYR A 122 13.20 -3.51 5.08
C TYR A 122 11.87 -3.86 4.44
N THR A 123 10.93 -4.28 5.25
CA THR A 123 9.55 -4.45 4.84
C THR A 123 8.70 -3.62 5.77
N LEU A 124 8.37 -2.41 5.31
CA LEU A 124 7.41 -1.56 6.01
C LEU A 124 6.00 -2.11 5.76
N ARG A 125 5.26 -2.29 6.85
CA ARG A 125 3.82 -2.54 6.82
C ARG A 125 3.13 -1.46 7.64
N ALA A 126 2.02 -0.93 7.15
CA ALA A 126 1.29 0.13 7.83
C ALA A 126 -0.23 -0.03 7.65
N VAL A 127 -0.97 0.37 8.67
CA VAL A 127 -2.43 0.46 8.69
C VAL A 127 -2.85 1.77 9.35
N CYS A 128 -3.99 2.30 8.95
CA CYS A 128 -4.71 3.31 9.71
C CYS A 128 -5.67 2.65 10.69
N VAL A 129 -5.93 3.30 11.81
CA VAL A 129 -6.94 2.88 12.80
C VAL A 129 -7.74 4.10 13.27
N ASP A 130 -9.06 3.99 13.26
CA ASP A 130 -9.94 5.04 13.75
C ASP A 130 -10.15 4.96 15.28
N ALA A 131 -10.85 5.94 15.85
CA ALA A 131 -11.13 6.02 17.28
C ALA A 131 -12.00 4.87 17.83
N ARG A 132 -12.65 4.09 16.96
CA ARG A 132 -13.45 2.90 17.32
C ARG A 132 -12.61 1.63 17.28
N GLY A 133 -11.39 1.69 16.74
CA GLY A 133 -10.53 0.53 16.53
C GLY A 133 -10.76 -0.17 15.20
N ILE A 134 -11.37 0.51 14.21
CA ILE A 134 -11.54 -0.02 12.86
C ILE A 134 -10.23 0.19 12.10
N TYR A 135 -9.68 -0.89 11.58
CA TYR A 135 -8.44 -0.88 10.81
C TYR A 135 -8.70 -0.73 9.31
N SER A 136 -7.85 0.03 8.65
CA SER A 136 -7.77 0.07 7.19
C SER A 136 -7.20 -1.22 6.60
N LYS A 137 -7.23 -1.33 5.29
CA LYS A 137 -6.38 -2.27 4.56
C LYS A 137 -4.91 -1.94 4.81
N GLU A 138 -4.09 -3.01 4.85
CA GLU A 138 -2.66 -2.90 5.07
C GLU A 138 -1.94 -2.46 3.80
N VAL A 139 -1.01 -1.53 3.95
CA VAL A 139 -0.02 -1.17 2.93
C VAL A 139 1.30 -1.86 3.25
N LYS A 140 1.95 -2.40 2.22
CA LYS A 140 3.24 -3.08 2.33
C LYS A 140 4.22 -2.51 1.33
N VAL A 141 5.33 -1.95 1.84
CA VAL A 141 6.39 -1.32 1.02
C VAL A 141 7.72 -1.98 1.35
N LYS A 142 8.50 -2.29 0.32
CA LYS A 142 9.83 -2.91 0.49
C LYS A 142 10.90 -1.91 0.09
N TYR A 143 11.90 -1.78 0.95
CA TYR A 143 13.09 -0.96 0.71
C TYR A 143 14.34 -1.83 0.75
N GLU A 144 15.27 -1.55 -0.13
CA GLU A 144 16.65 -2.05 -0.09
C GLU A 144 17.56 -0.82 -0.04
N ILE A 145 18.27 -0.66 1.07
CA ILE A 145 19.20 0.45 1.28
C ILE A 145 20.61 -0.11 1.10
N ASP A 146 21.28 0.36 0.06
CA ASP A 146 22.63 -0.04 -0.30
C ASP A 146 23.35 1.21 -0.80
N LEU A 147 24.22 1.76 0.03
CA LEU A 147 24.93 3.01 -0.24
C LEU A 147 25.99 2.86 -1.34
N ASP A 148 26.31 1.62 -1.72
CA ASP A 148 27.19 1.33 -2.86
C ASP A 148 26.46 1.32 -4.22
N VAL A 149 25.11 1.52 -4.23
CA VAL A 149 24.34 1.66 -5.47
C VAL A 149 24.76 2.96 -6.17
N PRO A 150 25.31 2.88 -7.37
CA PRO A 150 25.72 4.08 -8.10
C PRO A 150 24.52 4.91 -8.53
N ASP A 151 24.72 6.22 -8.64
CA ASP A 151 23.71 7.13 -9.17
C ASP A 151 23.21 6.68 -10.55
N LEU A 152 21.95 7.00 -10.84
CA LEU A 152 21.39 6.71 -12.15
C LEU A 152 22.11 7.51 -13.25
N PRO A 153 22.41 6.89 -14.39
CA PRO A 153 22.99 7.63 -15.51
C PRO A 153 22.00 8.69 -16.01
N THR A 154 22.51 9.85 -16.38
CA THR A 154 21.70 10.94 -16.93
C THR A 154 21.97 11.14 -18.42
N ALA A 155 20.91 11.36 -19.20
CA ALA A 155 21.01 11.59 -20.63
C ALA A 155 20.87 13.08 -21.00
N SER A 156 21.67 13.54 -21.94
CA SER A 156 21.63 14.88 -22.51
C SER A 156 21.59 14.81 -24.04
N PRO A 157 20.78 15.64 -24.69
CA PRO A 157 19.84 16.61 -24.13
C PRO A 157 18.66 15.94 -23.47
N ALA A 158 17.93 16.69 -22.61
CA ALA A 158 16.74 16.19 -21.91
C ALA A 158 15.67 15.69 -22.90
N SER A 159 14.74 14.85 -22.42
CA SER A 159 13.63 14.36 -23.24
C SER A 159 12.82 15.51 -23.84
N GLY A 160 12.49 15.42 -25.13
CA GLY A 160 11.76 16.48 -25.84
C GLY A 160 11.59 16.16 -27.32
N ALA A 161 10.87 17.06 -28.04
CA ALA A 161 10.76 17.01 -29.49
C ALA A 161 11.85 17.91 -30.12
N TYR A 162 12.65 17.34 -31.00
CA TYR A 162 13.75 18.03 -31.66
C TYR A 162 13.48 18.13 -33.14
N THR A 163 13.75 19.29 -33.73
CA THR A 163 13.55 19.57 -35.17
C THR A 163 14.82 19.35 -35.99
N GLN A 164 15.95 19.09 -35.33
CA GLN A 164 17.23 18.79 -35.93
C GLN A 164 17.80 17.51 -35.32
N PRO A 165 18.67 16.77 -36.05
CA PRO A 165 19.39 15.65 -35.43
C PRO A 165 20.13 16.12 -34.17
N ILE A 166 20.07 15.32 -33.15
CA ILE A 166 20.70 15.60 -31.85
C ILE A 166 21.68 14.50 -31.50
N LYS A 167 22.78 14.88 -30.87
CA LYS A 167 23.74 13.94 -30.32
C LYS A 167 23.39 13.61 -28.85
N ILE A 168 23.16 12.35 -28.56
CA ILE A 168 22.83 11.89 -27.23
C ILE A 168 24.09 11.52 -26.47
N THR A 169 24.28 12.13 -25.32
CA THR A 169 25.34 11.82 -24.35
C THR A 169 24.73 11.24 -23.10
N ILE A 170 25.29 10.15 -22.59
CA ILE A 170 24.88 9.58 -21.28
C ILE A 170 26.04 9.80 -20.33
N ASP A 171 25.77 10.50 -19.23
CA ASP A 171 26.72 10.63 -18.13
C ASP A 171 26.64 9.36 -17.27
N VAL A 172 27.75 8.66 -17.15
CA VAL A 172 27.85 7.36 -16.49
C VAL A 172 28.70 7.51 -15.25
N PRO A 173 28.20 7.17 -14.06
CA PRO A 173 28.97 7.22 -12.83
C PRO A 173 30.27 6.40 -12.92
N VAL A 174 31.29 6.85 -12.19
CA VAL A 174 32.62 6.22 -12.21
C VAL A 174 32.52 4.75 -11.81
N GLY A 175 33.14 3.87 -12.59
CA GLY A 175 33.14 2.42 -12.35
C GLY A 175 31.89 1.68 -12.85
N CYS A 176 30.92 2.40 -13.42
CA CYS A 176 29.69 1.83 -13.94
C CYS A 176 29.71 1.62 -15.45
N ARG A 177 28.74 0.84 -15.93
CA ARG A 177 28.42 0.70 -17.38
C ARG A 177 26.96 1.10 -17.56
N ALA A 178 26.68 1.89 -18.58
CA ALA A 178 25.32 2.22 -18.96
C ALA A 178 24.87 1.40 -20.17
N TYR A 179 23.61 1.03 -20.17
CA TYR A 179 22.94 0.37 -21.29
C TYR A 179 21.73 1.21 -21.69
N TYR A 180 21.43 1.26 -22.99
CA TYR A 180 20.26 1.98 -23.47
C TYR A 180 19.45 1.15 -24.46
N ALA A 181 18.18 1.47 -24.59
CA ALA A 181 17.25 0.87 -25.54
C ALA A 181 16.25 1.91 -26.03
N TRP A 182 15.79 1.73 -27.27
CA TRP A 182 14.72 2.55 -27.84
C TRP A 182 13.36 1.89 -27.58
N ASN A 183 12.42 2.67 -27.03
CA ASN A 183 11.03 2.22 -26.78
C ASN A 183 10.89 0.96 -25.88
N ALA A 184 11.90 0.69 -25.06
CA ALA A 184 11.91 -0.42 -24.12
C ALA A 184 12.76 -0.07 -22.89
N ASN A 185 12.52 -0.76 -21.77
CA ASN A 185 13.40 -0.65 -20.61
C ASN A 185 14.75 -1.30 -20.93
N PRO A 186 15.88 -0.60 -20.72
CA PRO A 186 17.20 -1.17 -20.95
C PRO A 186 17.54 -2.22 -19.89
N GLY A 187 18.38 -3.18 -20.26
CA GLY A 187 18.96 -4.19 -19.38
C GLY A 187 20.33 -4.62 -19.92
N GLU A 188 21.01 -5.56 -19.28
CA GLU A 188 22.36 -6.01 -19.67
C GLU A 188 22.46 -6.56 -21.11
N GLN A 189 21.32 -6.97 -21.70
CA GLN A 189 21.24 -7.43 -23.09
C GLN A 189 21.00 -6.29 -24.09
N SER A 190 20.82 -5.06 -23.59
CA SER A 190 20.65 -3.87 -24.43
C SER A 190 21.99 -3.32 -24.94
N THR A 191 21.95 -2.29 -25.76
CA THR A 191 23.16 -1.68 -26.29
C THR A 191 23.93 -0.97 -25.18
N GLN A 192 25.19 -1.35 -24.97
CA GLN A 192 26.05 -0.67 -24.02
C GLN A 192 26.46 0.70 -24.60
N TYR A 193 26.35 1.73 -23.76
CA TYR A 193 26.84 3.05 -24.10
C TYR A 193 28.36 3.11 -23.98
N THR A 194 29.03 3.52 -25.04
CA THR A 194 30.49 3.69 -25.10
C THR A 194 30.90 5.09 -25.54
N GLU A 195 30.08 5.74 -26.33
CA GLU A 195 30.34 7.09 -26.87
C GLU A 195 29.02 7.77 -27.26
N PRO A 196 28.99 9.09 -27.38
CA PRO A 196 27.82 9.81 -27.86
C PRO A 196 27.36 9.36 -29.25
N PHE A 197 26.05 9.18 -29.43
CA PHE A 197 25.42 8.68 -30.65
C PHE A 197 24.28 9.59 -31.14
N ASP A 198 23.91 9.48 -32.41
CA ASP A 198 22.84 10.24 -33.06
C ASP A 198 21.53 9.45 -33.13
#